data_379e87ab0e32402ba76e6e55c5e2df25
#
_entry.id   379e87ab0e32402ba76e6e55c5e2df25
#
_cell.length_a   1.000
_cell.length_b   1.000
_cell.length_c   1.000
_cell.angle_alpha   90.00
_cell.angle_beta   90.00
_cell.angle_gamma   90.00
#
_symmetry.space_group_name_H-M   'P 1'
#
loop_
_entity.id
_entity.type
_entity.pdbx_description
1 polymer ?
#
loop_
_entity_poly.entity_id
_entity_poly.type
_entity_poly.pdbx_seq_one_letter_code
_entity_poly.pdbx_strand_id
1 'polypeptide(L)'
;MNIIITGGSRGIGRAIALRLAKPGRTVLINYLQNQEAAEQTAEDVRAQGAQAVVVQGNVRSDSDLKRIAGTLPSVDVLVHNAAVGALKPYDKLRSAHWDLTMESSLKPFWHLTKLAPLAEGASVIGLSSLGSRRYIPGYAAMGAAKAGMEALTRQLAVELAPKRVRVNSVCGGLVQTDALQYFPEREQMINYAEQATPFGRLGTPDDIAAVVELLVSDAAGWITGQTIVADGGLSLI
;
A
#
# COMPACT_ATOMS: atom_id res chain seq x y z
N MET A 1 7.95 -17.51 5.63
CA MET A 1 6.98 -16.39 5.65
C MET A 1 6.56 -16.07 4.23
N ASN A 2 5.26 -16.10 3.96
CA ASN A 2 4.66 -15.85 2.66
C ASN A 2 4.04 -14.45 2.63
N ILE A 3 4.44 -13.63 1.67
CA ILE A 3 4.15 -12.20 1.61
C ILE A 3 3.45 -11.89 0.28
N ILE A 4 2.31 -11.24 0.31
CA ILE A 4 1.63 -10.72 -0.88
C ILE A 4 1.74 -9.19 -0.90
N ILE A 5 2.21 -8.62 -2.02
CA ILE A 5 2.28 -7.17 -2.22
C ILE A 5 1.56 -6.81 -3.52
N THR A 6 0.46 -6.07 -3.43
CA THR A 6 -0.19 -5.54 -4.63
C THR A 6 0.54 -4.29 -5.13
N GLY A 7 0.71 -4.17 -6.45
CA GLY A 7 1.49 -3.08 -7.04
C GLY A 7 2.97 -3.11 -6.63
N GLY A 8 3.56 -4.31 -6.51
CA GLY A 8 4.92 -4.52 -6.02
C GLY A 8 6.04 -4.26 -7.03
N SER A 9 5.72 -3.90 -8.28
CA SER A 9 6.71 -3.79 -9.37
C SER A 9 7.54 -2.50 -9.36
N ARG A 10 7.13 -1.46 -8.65
CA ARG A 10 7.81 -0.16 -8.60
C ARG A 10 7.47 0.64 -7.34
N GLY A 11 8.18 1.76 -7.16
CA GLY A 11 7.90 2.74 -6.10
C GLY A 11 7.87 2.13 -4.71
N ILE A 12 6.89 2.49 -3.90
CA ILE A 12 6.73 2.02 -2.52
C ILE A 12 6.58 0.50 -2.47
N GLY A 13 5.77 -0.09 -3.38
CA GLY A 13 5.56 -1.54 -3.40
C GLY A 13 6.85 -2.32 -3.65
N ARG A 14 7.70 -1.85 -4.57
CA ARG A 14 9.03 -2.45 -4.80
C ARG A 14 9.93 -2.30 -3.57
N ALA A 15 9.99 -1.12 -2.97
CA ALA A 15 10.79 -0.90 -1.76
C ALA A 15 10.35 -1.84 -0.61
N ILE A 16 9.04 -2.04 -0.44
CA ILE A 16 8.50 -2.99 0.54
C ILE A 16 8.93 -4.44 0.18
N ALA A 17 8.84 -4.82 -1.11
CA ALA A 17 9.24 -6.15 -1.55
C ALA A 17 10.70 -6.45 -1.23
N LEU A 18 11.59 -5.50 -1.55
CA LEU A 18 13.02 -5.62 -1.25
C LEU A 18 13.31 -5.62 0.25
N ARG A 19 12.66 -4.74 0.99
CA ARG A 19 12.86 -4.63 2.45
C ARG A 19 12.44 -5.88 3.20
N LEU A 20 11.38 -6.54 2.73
CA LEU A 20 10.89 -7.78 3.32
C LEU A 20 11.56 -9.04 2.75
N ALA A 21 12.38 -8.93 1.70
CA ALA A 21 13.10 -10.04 1.11
C ALA A 21 14.22 -10.52 2.05
N LYS A 22 14.08 -11.74 2.57
CA LYS A 22 15.07 -12.40 3.45
C LYS A 22 15.06 -13.90 3.16
N PRO A 23 16.16 -14.64 3.41
CA PRO A 23 16.18 -16.09 3.27
C PRO A 23 15.00 -16.75 4.01
N GLY A 24 14.38 -17.75 3.39
CA GLY A 24 13.21 -18.45 3.91
C GLY A 24 11.87 -17.72 3.77
N ARG A 25 11.85 -16.58 3.05
CA ARG A 25 10.60 -15.87 2.69
C ARG A 25 10.26 -16.04 1.22
N THR A 26 8.95 -16.02 0.93
CA THR A 26 8.41 -15.98 -0.42
C THR A 26 7.65 -14.68 -0.60
N VAL A 27 8.04 -13.85 -1.58
CA VAL A 27 7.41 -12.57 -1.89
C VAL A 27 6.63 -12.69 -3.20
N LEU A 28 5.31 -12.56 -3.13
CA LEU A 28 4.46 -12.43 -4.29
C LEU A 28 4.36 -10.96 -4.69
N ILE A 29 4.79 -10.66 -5.91
CA ILE A 29 4.80 -9.34 -6.53
C ILE A 29 3.65 -9.29 -7.54
N ASN A 30 2.56 -8.62 -7.18
CA ASN A 30 1.48 -8.37 -8.13
C ASN A 30 1.77 -7.09 -8.93
N TYR A 31 1.47 -7.15 -10.23
CA TYR A 31 1.55 -6.03 -11.15
C TYR A 31 0.35 -6.02 -12.12
N LEU A 32 0.10 -4.88 -12.78
CA LEU A 32 -0.99 -4.77 -13.74
C LEU A 32 -0.49 -4.82 -15.20
N GLN A 33 0.48 -4.00 -15.57
CA GLN A 33 0.89 -3.82 -16.97
C GLN A 33 2.40 -4.01 -17.22
N ASN A 34 3.25 -3.52 -16.34
CA ASN A 34 4.71 -3.53 -16.57
C ASN A 34 5.32 -4.82 -16.02
N GLN A 35 5.39 -5.85 -16.90
CA GLN A 35 5.97 -7.14 -16.57
C GLN A 35 7.48 -7.04 -16.33
N GLU A 36 8.20 -6.28 -17.15
CA GLU A 36 9.65 -6.12 -17.05
C GLU A 36 10.06 -5.55 -15.66
N ALA A 37 9.37 -4.50 -15.21
CA ALA A 37 9.61 -3.95 -13.88
C ALA A 37 9.25 -4.93 -12.74
N ALA A 38 8.26 -5.79 -12.94
CA ALA A 38 7.91 -6.81 -11.96
C ALA A 38 8.95 -7.93 -11.89
N GLU A 39 9.46 -8.39 -13.04
CA GLU A 39 10.52 -9.39 -13.10
C GLU A 39 11.84 -8.83 -12.55
N GLN A 40 12.20 -7.59 -12.88
CA GLN A 40 13.37 -6.94 -12.28
C GLN A 40 13.27 -6.88 -10.75
N THR A 41 12.08 -6.52 -10.21
CA THR A 41 11.87 -6.55 -8.77
C THR A 41 12.00 -7.96 -8.20
N ALA A 42 11.54 -8.98 -8.93
CA ALA A 42 11.65 -10.37 -8.51
C ALA A 42 13.11 -10.87 -8.52
N GLU A 43 13.90 -10.46 -9.49
CA GLU A 43 15.35 -10.74 -9.54
C GLU A 43 16.06 -10.12 -8.33
N ASP A 44 15.78 -8.86 -8.03
CA ASP A 44 16.36 -8.17 -6.88
C ASP A 44 15.97 -8.83 -5.55
N VAL A 45 14.71 -9.30 -5.43
CA VAL A 45 14.24 -10.08 -4.27
C VAL A 45 14.99 -11.40 -4.15
N ARG A 46 15.20 -12.12 -5.27
CA ARG A 46 15.96 -13.38 -5.28
C ARG A 46 17.43 -13.16 -4.93
N ALA A 47 18.02 -12.06 -5.38
CA ALA A 47 19.40 -11.70 -5.06
C ALA A 47 19.61 -11.50 -3.54
N GLN A 48 18.56 -11.18 -2.77
CA GLN A 48 18.59 -11.11 -1.31
C GLN A 48 18.32 -12.47 -0.61
N GLY A 49 18.23 -13.56 -1.37
CA GLY A 49 18.03 -14.92 -0.86
C GLY A 49 16.56 -15.30 -0.58
N ALA A 50 15.61 -14.46 -0.93
CA ALA A 50 14.18 -14.79 -0.85
C ALA A 50 13.70 -15.48 -2.14
N GLN A 51 12.55 -16.15 -2.07
CA GLN A 51 11.81 -16.58 -3.25
C GLN A 51 10.92 -15.45 -3.76
N ALA A 52 10.75 -15.33 -5.07
CA ALA A 52 9.86 -14.36 -5.68
C ALA A 52 8.90 -15.02 -6.67
N VAL A 53 7.62 -14.69 -6.54
CA VAL A 53 6.53 -15.10 -7.43
C VAL A 53 5.92 -13.87 -8.06
N VAL A 54 5.92 -13.80 -9.40
CA VAL A 54 5.35 -12.67 -10.14
C VAL A 54 3.95 -13.03 -10.63
N VAL A 55 2.95 -12.19 -10.31
CA VAL A 55 1.55 -12.43 -10.68
C VAL A 55 0.95 -11.20 -11.33
N GLN A 56 0.66 -11.29 -12.61
CA GLN A 56 -0.12 -10.25 -13.29
C GLN A 56 -1.57 -10.31 -12.81
N GLY A 57 -2.17 -9.17 -12.48
CA GLY A 57 -3.59 -9.13 -12.12
C GLY A 57 -4.07 -7.72 -11.82
N ASN A 58 -5.31 -7.47 -12.24
CA ASN A 58 -6.02 -6.24 -11.97
C ASN A 58 -6.76 -6.38 -10.61
N VAL A 59 -6.37 -5.58 -9.63
CA VAL A 59 -7.02 -5.60 -8.30
C VAL A 59 -8.52 -5.24 -8.32
N ARG A 60 -9.04 -4.72 -9.44
CA ARG A 60 -10.47 -4.47 -9.64
C ARG A 60 -11.25 -5.72 -10.08
N SER A 61 -10.54 -6.74 -10.56
CA SER A 61 -11.14 -7.99 -11.05
C SER A 61 -11.25 -9.01 -9.93
N ASP A 62 -12.45 -9.46 -9.64
CA ASP A 62 -12.70 -10.49 -8.61
C ASP A 62 -12.00 -11.83 -8.94
N SER A 63 -11.90 -12.18 -10.23
CA SER A 63 -11.18 -13.38 -10.67
C SER A 63 -9.66 -13.24 -10.45
N ASP A 64 -9.10 -12.07 -10.73
CA ASP A 64 -7.69 -11.81 -10.50
C ASP A 64 -7.36 -11.76 -9.00
N LEU A 65 -8.22 -11.13 -8.18
CA LEU A 65 -8.06 -11.15 -6.72
C LEU A 65 -8.07 -12.57 -6.14
N LYS A 66 -8.98 -13.42 -6.62
CA LYS A 66 -8.98 -14.85 -6.23
C LYS A 66 -7.70 -15.56 -6.61
N ARG A 67 -7.18 -15.30 -7.82
CA ARG A 67 -5.91 -15.88 -8.29
C ARG A 67 -4.73 -15.38 -7.48
N ILE A 68 -4.62 -14.07 -7.23
CA ILE A 68 -3.56 -13.47 -6.38
C ILE A 68 -3.61 -14.09 -4.97
N ALA A 69 -4.77 -14.13 -4.34
CA ALA A 69 -4.95 -14.67 -2.99
C ALA A 69 -4.62 -16.16 -2.90
N GLY A 70 -4.99 -16.93 -3.92
CA GLY A 70 -4.82 -18.40 -3.95
C GLY A 70 -3.46 -18.86 -4.45
N THR A 71 -2.55 -17.97 -4.84
CA THR A 71 -1.21 -18.35 -5.36
C THR A 71 -0.31 -18.92 -4.26
N LEU A 72 -0.44 -18.44 -3.04
CA LEU A 72 0.32 -18.96 -1.89
C LEU A 72 -0.57 -19.78 -0.97
N PRO A 73 -0.08 -20.89 -0.41
CA PRO A 73 -0.91 -21.81 0.41
C PRO A 73 -1.31 -21.19 1.76
N SER A 74 -0.55 -20.24 2.25
CA SER A 74 -0.87 -19.43 3.42
C SER A 74 -0.24 -18.05 3.24
N VAL A 75 -0.72 -17.03 3.95
CA VAL A 75 -0.25 -15.65 3.86
C VAL A 75 0.05 -15.12 5.25
N ASP A 76 1.32 -14.86 5.52
CA ASP A 76 1.78 -14.26 6.78
C ASP A 76 1.73 -12.72 6.74
N VAL A 77 1.92 -12.15 5.55
CA VAL A 77 1.89 -10.69 5.34
C VAL A 77 1.13 -10.37 4.07
N LEU A 78 0.15 -9.48 4.19
CA LEU A 78 -0.58 -8.93 3.05
C LEU A 78 -0.40 -7.40 3.03
N VAL A 79 0.20 -6.87 1.96
CA VAL A 79 0.34 -5.42 1.74
C VAL A 79 -0.51 -4.97 0.58
N HIS A 80 -1.55 -4.19 0.87
CA HIS A 80 -2.34 -3.52 -0.15
C HIS A 80 -1.73 -2.14 -0.45
N ASN A 81 -0.91 -2.11 -1.51
CA ASN A 81 -0.25 -0.91 -2.00
C ASN A 81 -0.80 -0.44 -3.35
N ALA A 82 -1.31 -1.34 -4.19
CA ALA A 82 -1.89 -0.97 -5.47
C ALA A 82 -3.00 0.07 -5.32
N ALA A 83 -2.88 1.18 -6.03
CA ALA A 83 -3.88 2.23 -6.06
C ALA A 83 -3.87 2.91 -7.42
N VAL A 84 -5.05 3.18 -7.94
CA VAL A 84 -5.28 4.04 -9.10
C VAL A 84 -6.46 4.94 -8.76
N GLY A 85 -6.38 6.20 -9.12
CA GLY A 85 -7.48 7.12 -8.87
C GLY A 85 -7.42 8.38 -9.73
N ALA A 86 -8.55 9.03 -9.87
CA ALA A 86 -8.67 10.28 -10.59
C ALA A 86 -8.30 11.45 -9.67
N LEU A 87 -7.29 12.20 -10.08
CA LEU A 87 -6.90 13.46 -9.44
C LEU A 87 -7.58 14.61 -10.17
N LYS A 88 -8.76 15.01 -9.70
CA LYS A 88 -9.61 16.03 -10.33
C LYS A 88 -10.35 16.85 -9.27
N PRO A 89 -10.56 18.16 -9.52
CA PRO A 89 -11.49 18.96 -8.73
C PRO A 89 -12.88 18.32 -8.67
N TYR A 90 -13.62 18.57 -7.58
CA TYR A 90 -14.89 17.90 -7.31
C TYR A 90 -15.92 18.09 -8.43
N ASP A 91 -15.98 19.27 -9.03
CA ASP A 91 -16.89 19.65 -10.12
C ASP A 91 -16.57 18.95 -11.46
N LYS A 92 -15.36 18.42 -11.60
CA LYS A 92 -14.89 17.66 -12.78
C LYS A 92 -14.82 16.15 -12.53
N LEU A 93 -15.16 15.70 -11.31
CA LEU A 93 -15.33 14.28 -11.03
C LEU A 93 -16.60 13.76 -11.68
N ARG A 94 -16.49 12.64 -12.40
CA ARG A 94 -17.62 11.86 -12.94
C ARG A 94 -17.74 10.56 -12.16
N SER A 95 -18.94 9.95 -12.14
CA SER A 95 -19.17 8.66 -11.48
C SER A 95 -18.10 7.62 -11.86
N ALA A 96 -17.74 7.51 -13.14
CA ALA A 96 -16.70 6.59 -13.57
C ALA A 96 -15.32 6.85 -12.94
N HIS A 97 -14.98 8.11 -12.63
CA HIS A 97 -13.74 8.44 -11.92
C HIS A 97 -13.80 8.02 -10.45
N TRP A 98 -14.96 8.20 -9.84
CA TRP A 98 -15.25 7.77 -8.48
C TRP A 98 -15.16 6.25 -8.37
N ASP A 99 -15.90 5.53 -9.22
CA ASP A 99 -15.95 4.08 -9.24
C ASP A 99 -14.56 3.47 -9.47
N LEU A 100 -13.82 4.00 -10.47
CA LEU A 100 -12.42 3.60 -10.71
C LEU A 100 -11.59 3.69 -9.42
N THR A 101 -11.70 4.81 -8.70
CA THR A 101 -10.90 5.06 -7.50
C THR A 101 -11.28 4.13 -6.35
N MET A 102 -12.58 3.95 -6.10
CA MET A 102 -13.06 3.08 -5.03
C MET A 102 -12.74 1.60 -5.31
N GLU A 103 -12.95 1.17 -6.56
CA GLU A 103 -12.70 -0.22 -6.97
C GLU A 103 -11.22 -0.59 -7.04
N SER A 104 -10.30 0.36 -7.21
CA SER A 104 -8.88 0.06 -7.25
C SER A 104 -8.13 0.33 -5.95
N SER A 105 -8.66 1.20 -5.09
CA SER A 105 -7.91 1.68 -3.91
C SER A 105 -8.56 1.32 -2.57
N LEU A 106 -9.87 1.07 -2.53
CA LEU A 106 -10.58 0.73 -1.29
C LEU A 106 -11.11 -0.69 -1.28
N LYS A 107 -11.97 -1.04 -2.26
CA LYS A 107 -12.62 -2.36 -2.33
C LYS A 107 -11.60 -3.51 -2.27
N PRO A 108 -10.44 -3.46 -2.99
CA PRO A 108 -9.48 -4.55 -2.97
C PRO A 108 -8.82 -4.78 -1.61
N PHE A 109 -8.68 -3.76 -0.77
CA PHE A 109 -8.13 -3.91 0.58
C PHE A 109 -8.99 -4.86 1.41
N TRP A 110 -10.32 -4.63 1.45
CA TRP A 110 -11.26 -5.53 2.10
C TRP A 110 -11.31 -6.90 1.41
N HIS A 111 -11.46 -6.90 0.08
CA HIS A 111 -11.75 -8.14 -0.66
C HIS A 111 -10.56 -9.09 -0.66
N LEU A 112 -9.34 -8.59 -0.86
CA LEU A 112 -8.13 -9.41 -0.81
C LEU A 112 -7.86 -9.93 0.61
N THR A 113 -8.10 -9.12 1.64
CA THR A 113 -8.01 -9.57 3.04
C THR A 113 -8.98 -10.71 3.34
N LYS A 114 -10.20 -10.66 2.78
CA LYS A 114 -11.20 -11.73 2.91
C LYS A 114 -10.82 -13.00 2.16
N LEU A 115 -10.21 -12.88 0.98
CA LEU A 115 -9.88 -14.02 0.10
C LEU A 115 -8.57 -14.71 0.47
N ALA A 116 -7.60 -13.98 1.01
CA ALA A 116 -6.29 -14.51 1.33
C ALA A 116 -6.38 -15.56 2.46
N PRO A 117 -5.69 -16.72 2.34
CA PRO A 117 -5.57 -17.71 3.40
C PRO A 117 -4.62 -17.21 4.50
N LEU A 118 -5.07 -16.18 5.25
CA LEU A 118 -4.27 -15.56 6.30
C LEU A 118 -3.91 -16.57 7.39
N ALA A 119 -2.62 -16.69 7.67
CA ALA A 119 -2.10 -17.47 8.76
C ALA A 119 -2.52 -16.89 10.12
N GLU A 120 -2.52 -17.70 11.17
CA GLU A 120 -2.63 -17.18 12.53
C GLU A 120 -1.45 -16.22 12.82
N GLY A 121 -1.74 -15.06 13.39
CA GLY A 121 -0.73 -14.03 13.65
C GLY A 121 -0.29 -13.21 12.44
N ALA A 122 -0.92 -13.38 11.28
CA ALA A 122 -0.58 -12.62 10.08
C ALA A 122 -0.69 -11.10 10.28
N SER A 123 -0.01 -10.34 9.41
CA SER A 123 -0.07 -8.88 9.39
C SER A 123 -0.63 -8.38 8.05
N VAL A 124 -1.68 -7.56 8.11
CA VAL A 124 -2.31 -6.92 6.96
C VAL A 124 -2.02 -5.42 7.01
N ILE A 125 -1.46 -4.87 5.93
CA ILE A 125 -1.06 -3.46 5.83
C ILE A 125 -1.75 -2.80 4.65
N GLY A 126 -2.45 -1.68 4.90
CA GLY A 126 -2.98 -0.80 3.86
C GLY A 126 -2.12 0.46 3.70
N LEU A 127 -1.77 0.85 2.46
CA LEU A 127 -1.08 2.11 2.19
C LEU A 127 -2.10 3.24 2.05
N SER A 128 -2.20 4.09 3.10
CA SER A 128 -3.02 5.30 3.13
C SER A 128 -2.24 6.53 2.62
N SER A 129 -2.76 7.72 2.83
CA SER A 129 -2.18 9.00 2.41
C SER A 129 -2.71 10.12 3.30
N LEU A 130 -1.98 11.21 3.44
CA LEU A 130 -2.42 12.41 4.16
C LEU A 130 -3.76 12.98 3.66
N GLY A 131 -4.10 12.77 2.39
CA GLY A 131 -5.39 13.15 1.84
C GLY A 131 -6.60 12.43 2.43
N SER A 132 -6.41 11.41 3.27
CA SER A 132 -7.46 10.82 4.10
C SER A 132 -7.91 11.73 5.25
N ARG A 133 -7.06 12.69 5.66
CA ARG A 133 -7.22 13.49 6.87
C ARG A 133 -7.17 15.00 6.65
N ARG A 134 -6.62 15.43 5.51
CA ARG A 134 -6.47 16.85 5.18
C ARG A 134 -6.79 17.09 3.71
N TYR A 135 -7.09 18.33 3.41
CA TYR A 135 -7.34 18.75 2.04
C TYR A 135 -6.08 18.65 1.18
N ILE A 136 -6.23 18.03 0.01
CA ILE A 136 -5.24 18.03 -1.08
C ILE A 136 -5.99 18.41 -2.37
N PRO A 137 -5.52 19.36 -3.17
CA PRO A 137 -6.18 19.76 -4.41
C PRO A 137 -6.42 18.58 -5.35
N GLY A 138 -7.65 18.45 -5.85
CA GLY A 138 -8.02 17.39 -6.79
C GLY A 138 -8.09 15.96 -6.21
N TYR A 139 -7.99 15.80 -4.90
CA TYR A 139 -7.83 14.49 -4.25
C TYR A 139 -9.13 13.91 -3.66
N ALA A 140 -10.29 14.51 -3.97
CA ALA A 140 -11.56 14.17 -3.30
C ALA A 140 -11.89 12.67 -3.32
N ALA A 141 -11.88 12.02 -4.49
CA ALA A 141 -12.17 10.60 -4.59
C ALA A 141 -11.10 9.72 -3.92
N MET A 142 -9.83 10.05 -4.12
CA MET A 142 -8.72 9.31 -3.52
C MET A 142 -8.69 9.50 -2.00
N GLY A 143 -8.91 10.73 -1.51
CA GLY A 143 -9.02 11.03 -0.08
C GLY A 143 -10.11 10.22 0.60
N ALA A 144 -11.30 10.15 -0.01
CA ALA A 144 -12.39 9.33 0.47
C ALA A 144 -12.04 7.84 0.50
N ALA A 145 -11.39 7.32 -0.55
CA ALA A 145 -10.95 5.93 -0.60
C ALA A 145 -9.91 5.61 0.51
N LYS A 146 -8.97 6.52 0.75
CA LYS A 146 -7.94 6.34 1.79
C LYS A 146 -8.53 6.49 3.20
N ALA A 147 -9.46 7.41 3.43
CA ALA A 147 -10.20 7.52 4.69
C ALA A 147 -11.04 6.25 4.96
N GLY A 148 -11.70 5.71 3.92
CA GLY A 148 -12.41 4.44 3.99
C GLY A 148 -11.48 3.27 4.33
N MET A 149 -10.27 3.23 3.78
CA MET A 149 -9.26 2.22 4.11
C MET A 149 -8.85 2.29 5.60
N GLU A 150 -8.66 3.49 6.16
CA GLU A 150 -8.35 3.68 7.58
C GLU A 150 -9.53 3.25 8.48
N ALA A 151 -10.77 3.46 8.03
CA ALA A 151 -11.95 2.95 8.72
C ALA A 151 -12.02 1.42 8.68
N LEU A 152 -11.80 0.80 7.51
CA LEU A 152 -11.74 -0.66 7.37
C LEU A 152 -10.59 -1.27 8.19
N THR A 153 -9.46 -0.59 8.30
CA THR A 153 -8.33 -1.04 9.14
C THR A 153 -8.79 -1.29 10.57
N ARG A 154 -9.57 -0.38 11.15
CA ARG A 154 -10.10 -0.53 12.52
C ARG A 154 -11.10 -1.69 12.63
N GLN A 155 -12.01 -1.81 11.67
CA GLN A 155 -13.02 -2.88 11.68
C GLN A 155 -12.37 -4.26 11.53
N LEU A 156 -11.54 -4.43 10.51
CA LEU A 156 -10.86 -5.69 10.23
C LEU A 156 -9.91 -6.11 11.35
N ALA A 157 -9.28 -5.16 12.05
CA ALA A 157 -8.43 -5.44 13.20
C ALA A 157 -9.20 -6.15 14.33
N VAL A 158 -10.43 -5.73 14.60
CA VAL A 158 -11.28 -6.34 15.63
C VAL A 158 -11.84 -7.67 15.14
N GLU A 159 -12.36 -7.73 13.91
CA GLU A 159 -12.96 -8.94 13.35
C GLU A 159 -11.94 -10.09 13.20
N LEU A 160 -10.68 -9.78 12.92
CA LEU A 160 -9.61 -10.77 12.72
C LEU A 160 -8.79 -11.06 13.99
N ALA A 161 -9.02 -10.32 15.08
CA ALA A 161 -8.33 -10.52 16.36
C ALA A 161 -8.41 -11.95 16.93
N PRO A 162 -9.52 -12.72 16.78
CA PRO A 162 -9.57 -14.11 17.22
C PRO A 162 -8.51 -15.01 16.57
N LYS A 163 -8.05 -14.66 15.34
CA LYS A 163 -6.95 -15.32 14.64
C LYS A 163 -5.59 -14.67 14.90
N ARG A 164 -5.51 -13.72 15.86
CA ARG A 164 -4.31 -12.91 16.14
C ARG A 164 -3.80 -12.12 14.93
N VAL A 165 -4.60 -11.96 13.88
CA VAL A 165 -4.23 -11.18 12.71
C VAL A 165 -4.25 -9.70 13.08
N ARG A 166 -3.15 -9.00 12.80
CA ARG A 166 -3.05 -7.55 13.00
C ARG A 166 -3.33 -6.83 11.68
N VAL A 167 -4.14 -5.78 11.74
CA VAL A 167 -4.46 -4.97 10.56
C VAL A 167 -4.10 -3.52 10.87
N ASN A 168 -3.19 -2.93 10.09
CA ASN A 168 -2.77 -1.55 10.26
C ASN A 168 -2.70 -0.83 8.91
N SER A 169 -2.68 0.50 8.94
CA SER A 169 -2.40 1.33 7.78
C SER A 169 -1.14 2.16 7.97
N VAL A 170 -0.42 2.42 6.88
CA VAL A 170 0.68 3.38 6.84
C VAL A 170 0.24 4.57 5.99
N CYS A 171 0.24 5.76 6.61
CA CYS A 171 -0.09 7.02 5.97
C CYS A 171 1.21 7.76 5.65
N GLY A 172 1.66 7.69 4.41
CA GLY A 172 2.83 8.42 3.95
C GLY A 172 2.55 9.92 3.73
N GLY A 173 3.58 10.74 3.88
CA GLY A 173 3.63 12.10 3.37
C GLY A 173 3.75 12.13 1.85
N LEU A 174 4.35 13.21 1.32
CA LEU A 174 4.73 13.25 -0.08
C LEU A 174 5.99 12.39 -0.28
N VAL A 175 5.84 11.28 -1.02
CA VAL A 175 6.91 10.31 -1.26
C VAL A 175 7.39 10.41 -2.70
N GLN A 176 8.69 10.50 -2.89
CA GLN A 176 9.32 10.59 -4.20
C GLN A 176 9.15 9.28 -4.99
N THR A 177 8.15 9.25 -5.86
CA THR A 177 7.82 8.12 -6.74
C THR A 177 7.36 8.63 -8.10
N ASP A 178 7.32 7.72 -9.10
CA ASP A 178 6.78 8.04 -10.42
C ASP A 178 5.31 8.48 -10.38
N ALA A 179 4.59 8.13 -9.31
CA ALA A 179 3.20 8.55 -9.16
C ALA A 179 3.04 10.07 -9.06
N LEU A 180 4.07 10.80 -8.66
CA LEU A 180 4.05 12.26 -8.60
C LEU A 180 3.84 12.92 -9.96
N GLN A 181 4.22 12.25 -11.07
CA GLN A 181 4.02 12.80 -12.42
C GLN A 181 2.53 13.02 -12.80
N TYR A 182 1.60 12.35 -12.11
CA TYR A 182 0.17 12.46 -12.37
C TYR A 182 -0.51 13.59 -11.61
N PHE A 183 0.20 14.26 -10.70
CA PHE A 183 -0.37 15.37 -9.94
C PHE A 183 -0.33 16.67 -10.74
N PRO A 184 -1.45 17.40 -10.82
CA PRO A 184 -1.43 18.80 -11.25
C PRO A 184 -0.46 19.58 -10.35
N GLU A 185 0.25 20.54 -10.94
CA GLU A 185 1.15 21.43 -10.19
C GLU A 185 2.25 20.70 -9.39
N ARG A 186 2.75 19.58 -9.94
CA ARG A 186 3.75 18.71 -9.31
C ARG A 186 4.93 19.46 -8.70
N GLU A 187 5.51 20.41 -9.44
CA GLU A 187 6.70 21.14 -9.00
C GLU A 187 6.40 22.02 -7.77
N GLN A 188 5.26 22.72 -7.79
CA GLN A 188 4.84 23.54 -6.67
C GLN A 188 4.58 22.68 -5.42
N MET A 189 3.95 21.53 -5.61
CA MET A 189 3.68 20.59 -4.53
C MET A 189 4.97 20.01 -3.93
N ILE A 190 5.96 19.68 -4.77
CA ILE A 190 7.27 19.19 -4.32
C ILE A 190 8.00 20.29 -3.54
N ASN A 191 8.13 21.47 -4.11
CA ASN A 191 8.80 22.61 -3.47
C ASN A 191 8.16 22.97 -2.13
N TYR A 192 6.83 23.01 -2.08
CA TYR A 192 6.12 23.23 -0.82
C TYR A 192 6.43 22.14 0.22
N ALA A 193 6.34 20.86 -0.18
CA ALA A 193 6.57 19.77 0.75
C ALA A 193 8.01 19.71 1.26
N GLU A 194 9.01 20.01 0.42
CA GLU A 194 10.41 20.07 0.84
C GLU A 194 10.65 21.18 1.86
N GLN A 195 10.04 22.35 1.66
CA GLN A 195 10.19 23.49 2.58
C GLN A 195 9.37 23.30 3.86
N ALA A 196 8.17 22.74 3.74
CA ALA A 196 7.26 22.58 4.86
C ALA A 196 7.58 21.37 5.74
N THR A 197 8.16 20.29 5.18
CA THR A 197 8.46 19.09 5.98
C THR A 197 9.54 19.40 7.02
N PRO A 198 9.30 19.22 8.33
CA PRO A 198 10.29 19.50 9.37
C PRO A 198 11.63 18.77 9.17
N PHE A 199 11.63 17.58 8.55
CA PHE A 199 12.87 16.87 8.20
C PHE A 199 13.57 17.42 6.97
N GLY A 200 13.07 18.49 6.33
CA GLY A 200 13.72 19.20 5.22
C GLY A 200 13.85 18.41 3.92
N ARG A 201 13.06 17.35 3.73
CA ARG A 201 13.06 16.53 2.51
C ARG A 201 11.73 15.85 2.27
N LEU A 202 11.53 15.39 1.05
CA LEU A 202 10.46 14.45 0.74
C LEU A 202 10.74 13.08 1.39
N GLY A 203 9.66 12.32 1.62
CA GLY A 203 9.77 10.90 1.92
C GLY A 203 10.32 10.11 0.73
N THR A 204 11.02 9.02 1.01
CA THR A 204 11.45 8.04 0.02
C THR A 204 10.58 6.78 0.12
N PRO A 205 10.53 5.92 -0.93
CA PRO A 205 9.91 4.61 -0.81
C PRO A 205 10.44 3.77 0.35
N ASP A 206 11.74 3.91 0.68
CA ASP A 206 12.38 3.19 1.78
C ASP A 206 11.92 3.67 3.16
N ASP A 207 11.59 4.95 3.34
CA ASP A 207 11.01 5.45 4.60
C ASP A 207 9.69 4.73 4.90
N ILE A 208 8.85 4.54 3.88
CA ILE A 208 7.57 3.84 4.03
C ILE A 208 7.79 2.33 4.22
N ALA A 209 8.71 1.74 3.46
CA ALA A 209 9.05 0.32 3.58
C ALA A 209 9.58 -0.03 4.98
N ALA A 210 10.34 0.87 5.61
CA ALA A 210 10.84 0.70 6.96
C ALA A 210 9.71 0.64 8.00
N VAL A 211 8.68 1.48 7.87
CA VAL A 211 7.49 1.43 8.73
C VAL A 211 6.70 0.16 8.51
N VAL A 212 6.56 -0.29 7.26
CA VAL A 212 5.92 -1.58 6.96
C VAL A 212 6.71 -2.73 7.59
N GLU A 213 8.04 -2.76 7.47
CA GLU A 213 8.89 -3.79 8.12
C GLU A 213 8.69 -3.81 9.63
N LEU A 214 8.65 -2.64 10.28
CA LEU A 214 8.35 -2.54 11.71
C LEU A 214 6.99 -3.15 12.05
N LEU A 215 5.94 -2.77 11.31
CA LEU A 215 4.57 -3.24 11.58
C LEU A 215 4.36 -4.73 11.32
N VAL A 216 5.15 -5.36 10.47
CA VAL A 216 5.08 -6.82 10.25
C VAL A 216 5.95 -7.61 11.20
N SER A 217 6.84 -6.97 11.95
CA SER A 217 7.71 -7.62 12.93
C SER A 217 7.01 -7.95 14.24
N ASP A 218 7.60 -8.82 15.03
CA ASP A 218 7.12 -9.18 16.38
C ASP A 218 7.16 -7.98 17.34
N ALA A 219 8.04 -7.01 17.11
CA ALA A 219 8.13 -5.78 17.90
C ALA A 219 6.82 -4.96 17.85
N ALA A 220 6.04 -5.10 16.80
CA ALA A 220 4.72 -4.47 16.65
C ALA A 220 3.57 -5.41 17.07
N GLY A 221 3.83 -6.46 17.82
CA GLY A 221 2.85 -7.49 18.18
C GLY A 221 1.62 -6.96 18.93
N TRP A 222 1.72 -5.79 19.57
CA TRP A 222 0.59 -5.13 20.26
C TRP A 222 -0.02 -3.95 19.50
N ILE A 223 0.35 -3.78 18.21
CA ILE A 223 -0.16 -2.71 17.33
C ILE A 223 -1.14 -3.31 16.32
N THR A 224 -2.43 -2.99 16.47
CA THR A 224 -3.48 -3.34 15.52
C THR A 224 -4.55 -2.25 15.46
N GLY A 225 -5.22 -2.11 14.32
CA GLY A 225 -6.24 -1.08 14.08
C GLY A 225 -5.70 0.35 13.93
N GLN A 226 -4.38 0.51 13.83
CA GLN A 226 -3.75 1.83 13.82
C GLN A 226 -3.42 2.32 12.40
N THR A 227 -3.42 3.63 12.24
CA THR A 227 -2.82 4.29 11.08
C THR A 227 -1.58 5.02 11.55
N ILE A 228 -0.41 4.52 11.14
CA ILE A 228 0.88 5.12 11.46
C ILE A 228 1.20 6.17 10.41
N VAL A 229 1.40 7.41 10.82
CA VAL A 229 1.81 8.52 9.95
C VAL A 229 3.33 8.52 9.85
N ALA A 230 3.83 8.48 8.60
CA ALA A 230 5.25 8.48 8.26
C ALA A 230 5.49 9.58 7.21
N ASP A 231 5.62 10.82 7.66
CA ASP A 231 5.61 12.00 6.80
C ASP A 231 6.67 13.06 7.14
N GLY A 232 7.64 12.72 8.00
CA GLY A 232 8.68 13.65 8.42
C GLY A 232 8.17 14.86 9.21
N GLY A 233 6.95 14.77 9.76
CA GLY A 233 6.31 15.83 10.53
C GLY A 233 5.43 16.77 9.69
N LEU A 234 5.28 16.55 8.38
CA LEU A 234 4.52 17.43 7.48
C LEU A 234 3.05 17.62 7.91
N SER A 235 2.44 16.66 8.58
CA SER A 235 1.05 16.77 9.04
C SER A 235 0.87 17.54 10.34
N LEU A 236 1.93 17.92 11.01
CA LEU A 236 1.91 18.59 12.32
C LEU A 236 1.92 20.13 12.20
N ILE A 237 2.09 20.64 10.98
CA ILE A 237 2.20 22.07 10.69
C ILE A 237 1.12 22.55 9.73
#